data_18bd2078b779834f6baf35f0420c4f5e
#
_entry.id   18bd2078b779834f6baf35f0420c4f5e
#
_cell.length_a   1.000
_cell.length_b   1.000
_cell.length_c   1.000
_cell.angle_alpha   90.00
_cell.angle_beta   90.00
_cell.angle_gamma   90.00
#
_symmetry.space_group_name_H-M   'P 1'
#
loop_
_entity.id
_entity.type
_entity.pdbx_description
1 polymer ?
#
loop_
_entity_poly.entity_id
_entity_poly.type
_entity_poly.pdbx_seq_one_letter_code
_entity_poly.pdbx_strand_id
1 'polypeptide(L)'
;MPARTPFAVPFRPTLLALCCSLSLAAHAATPPTPQDANNRQDGDTLELGATNISAEAPMPSALPPVYAGGQVARGAQMGVLGNQDIMDVPFSMSSYTEQLIRDQQAETVGDVLLNDSSVRQASGYANQAQTFMIRGLPLNGDDISYNGLYGILPRQIISTDALERVEVFKGPNAFINGVSPTGSGIGGAVNLQPKRADDVPLRRLSTDISSDGRVGEHLDIGQRFGEDNRFGARVNLSQREGDTGIEDESQRSKLFAVGLDYRGDALRLSGDFVYQKQRINGGRNSVFTGTATHIPDAPTADNNYAPSWSSTNLEDTLGMLRAEYDLNDNWTAYAA
;
A
#
# COMPACT_ATOMS: atom_id res chain seq x y z
N MET A 1 -11.46 8.99 43.57
CA MET A 1 -11.79 8.62 42.19
C MET A 1 -13.03 9.41 41.76
N PRO A 2 -12.90 10.43 40.91
CA PRO A 2 -14.06 11.12 40.36
C PRO A 2 -14.52 10.41 39.06
N ALA A 3 -15.81 10.20 38.92
CA ALA A 3 -16.46 9.58 37.79
C ALA A 3 -16.22 10.42 36.51
N ARG A 4 -15.74 9.77 35.46
CA ARG A 4 -15.58 10.38 34.11
C ARG A 4 -16.96 10.50 33.46
N THR A 5 -17.35 11.71 33.10
CA THR A 5 -18.51 11.98 32.24
C THR A 5 -18.11 11.64 30.78
N PRO A 6 -18.96 10.96 30.00
CA PRO A 6 -18.67 10.70 28.60
C PRO A 6 -18.70 12.01 27.80
N PHE A 7 -17.59 12.30 27.11
CA PHE A 7 -17.55 13.38 26.13
C PHE A 7 -18.36 12.99 24.90
N ALA A 8 -19.45 13.69 24.66
CA ALA A 8 -20.20 13.61 23.43
C ALA A 8 -19.38 14.32 22.32
N VAL A 9 -18.87 13.56 21.36
CA VAL A 9 -18.21 14.11 20.17
C VAL A 9 -19.28 14.69 19.25
N PRO A 10 -19.21 15.98 18.88
CA PRO A 10 -20.16 16.53 17.92
C PRO A 10 -19.86 15.98 16.51
N PHE A 11 -20.73 15.11 16.05
CA PHE A 11 -20.76 14.63 14.67
C PHE A 11 -20.95 15.82 13.72
N ARG A 12 -19.98 16.14 12.89
CA ARG A 12 -20.09 17.16 11.84
C ARG A 12 -20.41 16.47 10.51
N PRO A 13 -21.67 16.50 10.03
CA PRO A 13 -22.12 15.77 8.84
C PRO A 13 -21.87 16.56 7.53
N THR A 14 -20.68 17.13 7.33
CA THR A 14 -20.42 17.97 6.16
C THR A 14 -19.89 17.22 4.94
N LEU A 15 -19.45 15.99 5.07
CA LEU A 15 -18.98 15.18 3.92
C LEU A 15 -20.05 14.21 3.36
N LEU A 16 -21.01 13.78 4.19
CA LEU A 16 -22.06 12.85 3.73
C LEU A 16 -23.06 13.47 2.75
N ALA A 17 -23.24 14.79 2.79
CA ALA A 17 -24.22 15.48 1.94
C ALA A 17 -23.82 15.59 0.46
N LEU A 18 -22.53 15.43 0.12
CA LEU A 18 -22.07 15.58 -1.27
C LEU A 18 -22.12 14.26 -2.06
N CYS A 19 -22.20 13.11 -1.37
CA CYS A 19 -22.24 11.81 -2.03
C CYS A 19 -23.65 11.35 -2.45
N CYS A 20 -24.72 11.93 -1.92
CA CYS A 20 -26.09 11.50 -2.22
C CYS A 20 -26.70 12.06 -3.50
N SER A 21 -26.06 12.99 -4.19
CA SER A 21 -26.62 13.63 -5.40
C SER A 21 -26.16 13.03 -6.74
N LEU A 22 -25.34 11.97 -6.73
CA LEU A 22 -24.79 11.34 -7.95
C LEU A 22 -25.33 9.93 -8.23
N SER A 23 -26.38 9.50 -7.55
CA SER A 23 -27.02 8.22 -7.85
C SER A 23 -28.30 8.45 -8.65
N LEU A 24 -28.28 8.17 -9.96
CA LEU A 24 -29.43 7.62 -10.71
C LEU A 24 -29.09 7.55 -12.21
N ALA A 25 -28.45 6.44 -12.59
CA ALA A 25 -28.67 5.80 -13.90
C ALA A 25 -28.18 4.35 -13.81
N ALA A 26 -28.87 3.52 -13.01
CA ALA A 26 -28.72 2.08 -13.09
C ALA A 26 -29.67 1.58 -14.17
N HIS A 27 -29.14 1.21 -15.34
CA HIS A 27 -29.89 0.40 -16.30
C HIS A 27 -29.99 -1.02 -15.75
N ALA A 28 -31.22 -1.45 -15.47
CA ALA A 28 -31.53 -2.81 -15.09
C ALA A 28 -31.25 -3.73 -16.28
N ALA A 29 -30.26 -4.59 -16.15
CA ALA A 29 -30.07 -5.74 -17.03
C ALA A 29 -31.01 -6.85 -16.57
N THR A 30 -31.90 -7.29 -17.45
CA THR A 30 -32.80 -8.45 -17.26
C THR A 30 -31.99 -9.74 -17.10
N PRO A 31 -32.30 -10.60 -16.11
CA PRO A 31 -31.64 -11.91 -15.98
C PRO A 31 -32.07 -12.85 -17.10
N PRO A 32 -31.18 -13.72 -17.61
CA PRO A 32 -31.57 -14.74 -18.58
C PRO A 32 -32.46 -15.80 -17.94
N THR A 33 -33.52 -16.17 -18.66
CA THR A 33 -34.48 -17.23 -18.33
C THR A 33 -33.78 -18.59 -18.25
N PRO A 34 -34.12 -19.46 -17.27
CA PRO A 34 -33.59 -20.81 -17.24
C PRO A 34 -34.23 -21.64 -18.39
N GLN A 35 -33.43 -22.17 -19.28
CA GLN A 35 -33.85 -23.21 -20.21
C GLN A 35 -33.70 -24.58 -19.55
N ASP A 36 -34.77 -25.38 -19.80
CA ASP A 36 -35.10 -26.66 -19.25
C ASP A 36 -33.94 -27.68 -19.17
N ALA A 37 -33.77 -28.20 -17.96
CA ALA A 37 -33.04 -29.42 -17.70
C ALA A 37 -34.00 -30.62 -17.94
N ASN A 38 -33.96 -31.25 -19.11
CA ASN A 38 -34.37 -32.63 -19.27
C ASN A 38 -33.80 -33.20 -20.57
N ASN A 39 -32.65 -33.85 -20.48
CA ASN A 39 -32.35 -35.05 -21.24
C ASN A 39 -31.21 -35.82 -20.55
N ARG A 40 -31.56 -36.84 -19.79
CA ARG A 40 -30.63 -37.88 -19.36
C ARG A 40 -30.57 -38.90 -20.48
N GLN A 41 -29.41 -39.01 -21.12
CA GLN A 41 -29.02 -40.19 -21.85
C GLN A 41 -27.56 -40.54 -21.60
N ASP A 42 -27.31 -41.80 -21.46
CA ASP A 42 -26.15 -42.55 -21.07
C ASP A 42 -24.82 -42.11 -21.65
N GLY A 43 -23.80 -42.14 -20.80
CA GLY A 43 -22.43 -42.58 -21.16
C GLY A 43 -21.64 -41.66 -22.09
N ASP A 44 -21.62 -40.35 -21.81
CA ASP A 44 -20.70 -39.46 -22.54
C ASP A 44 -19.64 -38.88 -21.63
N THR A 45 -18.39 -39.10 -22.01
CA THR A 45 -17.23 -38.43 -21.46
C THR A 45 -17.48 -36.92 -21.50
N LEU A 46 -17.43 -36.26 -20.34
CA LEU A 46 -17.41 -34.80 -20.23
C LEU A 46 -16.18 -34.28 -21.01
N GLU A 47 -16.37 -33.88 -22.26
CA GLU A 47 -15.41 -33.01 -22.93
C GLU A 47 -15.43 -31.66 -22.23
N LEU A 48 -14.47 -31.45 -21.37
CA LEU A 48 -14.15 -30.11 -20.88
C LEU A 48 -13.74 -29.29 -22.10
N GLY A 49 -14.59 -28.35 -22.51
CA GLY A 49 -14.28 -27.42 -23.58
C GLY A 49 -12.90 -26.81 -23.34
N ALA A 50 -12.09 -26.79 -24.39
CA ALA A 50 -10.75 -26.20 -24.33
C ALA A 50 -10.87 -24.78 -23.76
N THR A 51 -10.35 -24.58 -22.55
CA THR A 51 -10.17 -23.23 -22.00
C THR A 51 -9.07 -22.60 -22.83
N ASN A 52 -9.43 -21.76 -23.79
CA ASN A 52 -8.46 -20.91 -24.49
C ASN A 52 -7.94 -19.90 -23.47
N ILE A 53 -6.80 -20.21 -22.86
CA ILE A 53 -6.00 -19.24 -22.16
C ILE A 53 -5.23 -18.47 -23.24
N SER A 54 -5.82 -17.41 -23.75
CA SER A 54 -5.05 -16.40 -24.50
C SER A 54 -4.25 -15.61 -23.47
N ALA A 55 -3.03 -16.05 -23.20
CA ALA A 55 -2.07 -15.21 -22.52
C ALA A 55 -1.60 -14.16 -23.53
N GLU A 56 -2.19 -12.96 -23.50
CA GLU A 56 -1.50 -11.79 -24.03
C GLU A 56 -0.17 -11.68 -23.29
N ALA A 57 0.93 -11.55 -24.03
CA ALA A 57 2.23 -11.35 -23.41
C ALA A 57 2.14 -10.10 -22.51
N PRO A 58 2.45 -10.22 -21.23
CA PRO A 58 2.34 -9.06 -20.34
C PRO A 58 3.24 -7.94 -20.87
N MET A 59 2.71 -6.71 -20.91
CA MET A 59 3.53 -5.56 -21.27
C MET A 59 4.76 -5.51 -20.36
N PRO A 60 5.95 -5.18 -20.85
CA PRO A 60 7.18 -5.16 -20.04
C PRO A 60 7.09 -4.33 -18.75
N SER A 61 6.20 -3.33 -18.73
CA SER A 61 5.95 -2.48 -17.57
C SER A 61 4.81 -2.97 -16.66
N ALA A 62 4.08 -4.02 -17.03
CA ALA A 62 3.02 -4.56 -16.19
C ALA A 62 3.61 -5.17 -14.91
N LEU A 63 2.99 -4.86 -13.78
CA LEU A 63 3.39 -5.49 -12.51
C LEU A 63 3.17 -7.01 -12.58
N PRO A 64 4.08 -7.82 -12.02
CA PRO A 64 3.94 -9.26 -12.03
C PRO A 64 2.59 -9.72 -11.45
N PRO A 65 1.96 -10.79 -11.98
CA PRO A 65 0.66 -11.24 -11.54
C PRO A 65 0.66 -11.67 -10.07
N VAL A 66 -0.52 -11.72 -9.46
CA VAL A 66 -0.71 -12.15 -8.08
C VAL A 66 -0.87 -13.68 -7.99
N TYR A 67 -0.51 -14.26 -6.84
CA TYR A 67 -0.85 -15.64 -6.52
C TYR A 67 -2.34 -15.81 -6.24
N ALA A 68 -2.82 -17.04 -6.25
CA ALA A 68 -4.16 -17.36 -5.81
C ALA A 68 -4.39 -16.81 -4.38
N GLY A 69 -5.52 -16.11 -4.19
CA GLY A 69 -5.82 -15.40 -2.94
C GLY A 69 -5.46 -13.91 -2.98
N GLY A 70 -4.70 -13.45 -3.97
CA GLY A 70 -4.51 -12.02 -4.27
C GLY A 70 -3.59 -11.23 -3.33
N GLN A 71 -3.20 -11.79 -2.18
CA GLN A 71 -2.46 -11.06 -1.12
C GLN A 71 -0.96 -10.91 -1.38
N VAL A 72 -0.39 -11.76 -2.23
CA VAL A 72 1.04 -11.75 -2.57
C VAL A 72 1.20 -11.85 -4.07
N ALA A 73 2.11 -11.06 -4.64
CA ALA A 73 2.43 -11.11 -6.06
C ALA A 73 3.58 -12.08 -6.36
N ARG A 74 3.61 -12.58 -7.60
CA ARG A 74 4.62 -13.53 -8.08
C ARG A 74 5.98 -12.91 -8.32
N GLY A 75 6.10 -11.59 -8.26
CA GLY A 75 7.34 -10.89 -8.52
C GLY A 75 7.28 -9.43 -8.09
N ALA A 76 8.32 -8.68 -8.44
CA ALA A 76 8.54 -7.30 -8.06
C ALA A 76 9.30 -6.50 -9.13
N GLN A 77 9.33 -5.19 -8.98
CA GLN A 77 10.15 -4.29 -9.78
C GLN A 77 11.61 -4.34 -9.31
N MET A 78 12.49 -4.87 -10.13
CA MET A 78 13.89 -5.09 -9.81
C MET A 78 14.82 -4.07 -10.50
N GLY A 79 14.63 -2.79 -10.21
CA GLY A 79 15.51 -1.72 -10.70
C GLY A 79 15.82 -1.85 -12.18
N VAL A 80 17.09 -2.02 -12.52
CA VAL A 80 17.57 -2.14 -13.91
C VAL A 80 17.07 -3.38 -14.67
N LEU A 81 16.58 -4.39 -13.96
CA LEU A 81 16.00 -5.61 -14.57
C LEU A 81 14.52 -5.48 -14.90
N GLY A 82 13.88 -4.35 -14.52
CA GLY A 82 12.45 -4.18 -14.68
C GLY A 82 11.61 -5.09 -13.79
N ASN A 83 10.39 -5.39 -14.23
CA ASN A 83 9.49 -6.30 -13.51
C ASN A 83 9.88 -7.76 -13.76
N GLN A 84 10.13 -8.52 -12.70
CA GLN A 84 10.60 -9.90 -12.77
C GLN A 84 9.73 -10.82 -11.91
N ASP A 85 9.49 -12.03 -12.39
CA ASP A 85 8.92 -13.12 -11.58
C ASP A 85 9.99 -13.66 -10.62
N ILE A 86 9.58 -14.00 -9.40
CA ILE A 86 10.50 -14.53 -8.38
C ILE A 86 11.19 -15.83 -8.80
N MET A 87 10.57 -16.60 -9.70
CA MET A 87 11.13 -17.87 -10.19
C MET A 87 12.20 -17.67 -11.26
N ASP A 88 12.26 -16.47 -11.87
CA ASP A 88 13.19 -16.18 -12.98
C ASP A 88 14.47 -15.49 -12.50
N VAL A 89 14.57 -15.17 -11.20
CA VAL A 89 15.70 -14.42 -10.65
C VAL A 89 16.31 -15.09 -9.42
N PRO A 90 17.64 -15.02 -9.24
CA PRO A 90 18.32 -15.63 -8.08
C PRO A 90 18.26 -14.73 -6.83
N PHE A 91 17.12 -14.07 -6.58
CA PHE A 91 16.94 -13.16 -5.47
C PHE A 91 15.73 -13.56 -4.60
N SER A 92 15.88 -13.42 -3.30
CA SER A 92 14.78 -13.63 -2.38
C SER A 92 13.99 -12.32 -2.24
N MET A 93 12.71 -12.36 -2.62
CA MET A 93 11.81 -11.20 -2.51
C MET A 93 10.42 -11.62 -2.04
N SER A 94 9.66 -10.65 -1.54
CA SER A 94 8.23 -10.76 -1.25
C SER A 94 7.54 -9.50 -1.75
N SER A 95 6.35 -9.63 -2.33
CA SER A 95 5.59 -8.49 -2.85
C SER A 95 4.16 -8.58 -2.31
N TYR A 96 3.83 -7.71 -1.37
CA TYR A 96 2.54 -7.63 -0.69
C TYR A 96 1.63 -6.67 -1.43
N THR A 97 0.42 -7.10 -1.74
CA THR A 97 -0.51 -6.39 -2.63
C THR A 97 -1.47 -5.46 -1.87
N GLU A 98 -2.16 -4.61 -2.60
CA GLU A 98 -3.27 -3.78 -2.09
C GLU A 98 -4.36 -4.63 -1.41
N GLN A 99 -4.60 -5.86 -1.91
CA GLN A 99 -5.56 -6.74 -1.27
C GLN A 99 -5.13 -7.14 0.14
N LEU A 100 -3.84 -7.49 0.35
CA LEU A 100 -3.35 -7.77 1.70
C LEU A 100 -3.47 -6.53 2.60
N ILE A 101 -3.07 -5.36 2.10
CA ILE A 101 -3.18 -4.09 2.81
C ILE A 101 -4.62 -3.88 3.32
N ARG A 102 -5.59 -4.08 2.44
CA ARG A 102 -7.00 -3.92 2.74
C ARG A 102 -7.54 -4.99 3.70
N ASP A 103 -7.21 -6.27 3.45
CA ASP A 103 -7.69 -7.40 4.26
C ASP A 103 -7.18 -7.32 5.70
N GLN A 104 -6.00 -6.77 5.91
CA GLN A 104 -5.41 -6.55 7.24
C GLN A 104 -5.71 -5.17 7.81
N GLN A 105 -6.35 -4.28 7.05
CA GLN A 105 -6.52 -2.87 7.42
C GLN A 105 -5.18 -2.22 7.81
N ALA A 106 -4.11 -2.61 7.10
CA ALA A 106 -2.77 -2.07 7.34
C ALA A 106 -2.71 -0.59 6.94
N GLU A 107 -2.41 0.29 7.87
CA GLU A 107 -2.45 1.74 7.66
C GLU A 107 -1.09 2.31 7.28
N THR A 108 -0.03 1.63 7.68
CA THR A 108 1.35 2.05 7.46
C THR A 108 2.16 0.98 6.73
N VAL A 109 3.22 1.41 6.06
CA VAL A 109 4.19 0.48 5.46
C VAL A 109 4.76 -0.47 6.51
N GLY A 110 4.94 0.01 7.75
CA GLY A 110 5.38 -0.84 8.87
C GLY A 110 4.47 -2.03 9.12
N ASP A 111 3.15 -1.83 9.09
CA ASP A 111 2.16 -2.90 9.33
C ASP A 111 2.26 -3.98 8.26
N VAL A 112 2.46 -3.59 7.00
CA VAL A 112 2.64 -4.54 5.89
C VAL A 112 3.94 -5.31 6.02
N LEU A 113 5.04 -4.63 6.37
CA LEU A 113 6.36 -5.23 6.47
C LEU A 113 6.46 -6.28 7.58
N LEU A 114 5.65 -6.19 8.63
CA LEU A 114 5.59 -7.18 9.71
C LEU A 114 5.09 -8.56 9.26
N ASN A 115 4.48 -8.67 8.07
CA ASN A 115 4.15 -9.96 7.45
C ASN A 115 5.40 -10.73 6.99
N ASP A 116 6.52 -10.05 6.79
CA ASP A 116 7.77 -10.71 6.44
C ASP A 116 8.54 -11.16 7.68
N SER A 117 8.76 -12.47 7.80
CA SER A 117 9.47 -13.06 8.96
C SER A 117 10.90 -12.54 9.11
N SER A 118 11.50 -12.01 8.05
CA SER A 118 12.86 -11.46 8.06
C SER A 118 12.91 -9.97 8.42
N VAL A 119 11.74 -9.31 8.55
CA VAL A 119 11.63 -7.88 8.86
C VAL A 119 11.14 -7.68 10.29
N ARG A 120 11.71 -6.69 10.96
CA ARG A 120 11.25 -6.20 12.27
C ARG A 120 11.30 -4.68 12.29
N GLN A 121 10.38 -4.07 12.99
CA GLN A 121 10.43 -2.64 13.27
C GLN A 121 11.39 -2.39 14.42
N ALA A 122 12.39 -1.53 14.21
CA ALA A 122 13.43 -1.23 15.20
C ALA A 122 13.11 0.00 16.04
N SER A 123 12.41 0.98 15.49
CA SER A 123 11.98 2.17 16.21
C SER A 123 10.47 2.31 16.18
N GLY A 124 9.93 2.78 17.29
CA GLY A 124 8.51 2.80 17.54
C GLY A 124 7.75 3.82 16.72
N TYR A 125 6.46 3.64 16.72
CA TYR A 125 5.45 4.31 15.94
C TYR A 125 5.40 5.85 16.13
N ALA A 126 5.65 6.34 17.34
CA ALA A 126 5.63 7.78 17.63
C ALA A 126 6.99 8.46 17.52
N ASN A 127 8.02 7.75 17.11
CA ASN A 127 9.33 8.33 16.90
C ASN A 127 9.34 9.16 15.61
N GLN A 128 10.20 10.17 15.59
CA GLN A 128 10.41 11.05 14.44
C GLN A 128 10.97 10.35 13.19
N ALA A 129 11.36 9.07 13.28
CA ALA A 129 11.88 8.29 12.18
C ALA A 129 11.45 6.84 12.30
N GLN A 130 11.10 6.21 11.18
CA GLN A 130 10.92 4.77 11.09
C GLN A 130 12.23 4.11 10.69
N THR A 131 12.57 3.03 11.37
CA THR A 131 13.69 2.17 11.02
C THR A 131 13.25 0.72 11.09
N PHE A 132 13.55 -0.02 10.07
CA PHE A 132 13.29 -1.45 9.96
C PHE A 132 14.58 -2.23 10.06
N MET A 133 14.49 -3.49 10.47
CA MET A 133 15.60 -4.43 10.46
C MET A 133 15.27 -5.54 9.48
N ILE A 134 16.03 -5.65 8.41
CA ILE A 134 15.92 -6.75 7.44
C ILE A 134 17.08 -7.70 7.66
N ARG A 135 16.78 -8.94 8.05
CA ARG A 135 17.82 -9.94 8.41
C ARG A 135 18.83 -9.42 9.46
N GLY A 136 18.35 -8.60 10.41
CA GLY A 136 19.17 -8.04 11.47
C GLY A 136 19.97 -6.78 11.11
N LEU A 137 19.86 -6.28 9.89
CA LEU A 137 20.55 -5.06 9.43
C LEU A 137 19.56 -3.92 9.19
N PRO A 138 19.91 -2.67 9.53
CA PRO A 138 18.98 -1.55 9.48
C PRO A 138 18.65 -1.10 8.06
N LEU A 139 17.39 -0.69 7.87
CA LEU A 139 16.87 0.06 6.75
C LEU A 139 16.11 1.27 7.30
N ASN A 140 16.56 2.47 7.01
CA ASN A 140 15.88 3.69 7.40
C ASN A 140 14.68 3.97 6.48
N GLY A 141 13.64 4.65 7.00
CA GLY A 141 12.43 4.96 6.21
C GLY A 141 12.71 5.79 4.95
N ASP A 142 13.64 6.72 5.01
CA ASP A 142 14.09 7.54 3.88
C ASP A 142 14.96 6.80 2.85
N ASP A 143 15.40 5.58 3.16
CA ASP A 143 16.08 4.67 2.24
C ASP A 143 15.14 3.68 1.55
N ILE A 144 13.84 3.81 1.75
CA ILE A 144 12.81 3.11 0.99
C ILE A 144 12.66 3.79 -0.37
N SER A 145 12.52 3.02 -1.45
CA SER A 145 12.26 3.57 -2.77
C SER A 145 10.77 3.65 -3.08
N TYR A 146 10.37 4.60 -3.90
CA TYR A 146 9.02 4.76 -4.42
C TYR A 146 9.06 4.66 -5.94
N ASN A 147 8.38 3.66 -6.48
CA ASN A 147 8.43 3.31 -7.92
C ASN A 147 9.87 3.26 -8.48
N GLY A 148 10.80 2.68 -7.68
CA GLY A 148 12.19 2.53 -8.01
C GLY A 148 13.09 3.76 -7.79
N LEU A 149 12.55 4.89 -7.32
CA LEU A 149 13.32 6.11 -7.05
C LEU A 149 13.56 6.30 -5.55
N TYR A 150 14.80 6.50 -5.16
CA TYR A 150 15.20 6.83 -3.79
C TYR A 150 15.16 8.33 -3.50
N GLY A 151 15.12 8.69 -2.21
CA GLY A 151 15.31 10.06 -1.73
C GLY A 151 14.09 10.97 -1.84
N ILE A 152 12.91 10.43 -2.12
CA ILE A 152 11.66 11.20 -2.22
C ILE A 152 10.65 10.89 -1.12
N LEU A 153 10.85 9.79 -0.40
CA LEU A 153 9.99 9.42 0.72
C LEU A 153 10.45 10.06 2.03
N PRO A 154 9.51 10.35 2.94
CA PRO A 154 9.84 10.84 4.26
C PRO A 154 10.46 9.72 5.12
N ARG A 155 11.23 10.12 6.12
CA ARG A 155 11.79 9.20 7.11
C ARG A 155 10.76 8.70 8.13
N GLN A 156 9.60 9.31 8.16
CA GLN A 156 8.51 9.08 9.09
C GLN A 156 7.54 8.02 8.55
N ILE A 157 6.36 7.99 9.15
CA ILE A 157 5.29 7.07 8.84
C ILE A 157 4.76 7.31 7.42
N ILE A 158 4.71 6.25 6.62
CA ILE A 158 4.19 6.29 5.25
C ILE A 158 2.86 5.54 5.24
N SER A 159 1.79 6.21 4.78
CA SER A 159 0.46 5.61 4.60
C SER A 159 0.45 4.63 3.43
N THR A 160 -0.30 3.54 3.58
CA THR A 160 -0.49 2.51 2.56
C THR A 160 -1.66 2.76 1.61
N ASP A 161 -2.54 3.70 1.91
CA ASP A 161 -3.80 3.90 1.18
C ASP A 161 -3.63 4.19 -0.32
N ALA A 162 -2.48 4.78 -0.71
CA ALA A 162 -2.12 5.06 -2.10
C ALA A 162 -1.23 3.99 -2.76
N LEU A 163 -0.95 2.89 -2.07
CA LEU A 163 0.00 1.87 -2.53
C LEU A 163 -0.71 0.67 -3.14
N GLU A 164 -0.22 0.24 -4.31
CA GLU A 164 -0.60 -1.01 -4.97
C GLU A 164 0.17 -2.19 -4.40
N ARG A 165 1.48 -1.98 -4.09
CA ARG A 165 2.36 -3.02 -3.55
C ARG A 165 3.41 -2.46 -2.62
N VAL A 166 3.81 -3.31 -1.68
CA VAL A 166 5.01 -3.15 -0.85
C VAL A 166 5.92 -4.32 -1.15
N GLU A 167 7.05 -4.05 -1.77
CA GLU A 167 8.00 -5.04 -2.26
C GLU A 167 9.22 -5.08 -1.35
N VAL A 168 9.60 -6.27 -0.89
CA VAL A 168 10.73 -6.49 0.02
C VAL A 168 11.79 -7.32 -0.67
N PHE A 169 12.98 -6.78 -0.81
CA PHE A 169 14.16 -7.49 -1.31
C PHE A 169 15.04 -7.91 -0.13
N LYS A 170 15.48 -9.16 -0.12
CA LYS A 170 16.23 -9.76 1.01
C LYS A 170 17.65 -10.05 0.60
N GLY A 171 18.58 -9.30 1.17
CA GLY A 171 20.01 -9.40 0.89
C GLY A 171 20.55 -8.23 0.08
N PRO A 172 21.84 -8.26 -0.29
CA PRO A 172 22.49 -7.20 -1.06
C PRO A 172 21.85 -7.01 -2.43
N ASN A 173 21.42 -5.79 -2.75
CA ASN A 173 20.69 -5.48 -3.98
C ASN A 173 21.15 -4.17 -4.65
N ALA A 174 22.19 -3.52 -4.12
CA ALA A 174 22.64 -2.22 -4.59
C ALA A 174 23.04 -2.18 -6.07
N PHE A 175 23.49 -3.28 -6.65
CA PHE A 175 23.85 -3.33 -8.06
C PHE A 175 22.63 -3.38 -9.00
N ILE A 176 21.44 -3.75 -8.47
CA ILE A 176 20.18 -3.79 -9.23
C ILE A 176 19.38 -2.52 -8.98
N ASN A 177 19.16 -2.19 -7.70
CA ASN A 177 18.27 -1.12 -7.27
C ASN A 177 19.00 0.21 -7.02
N GLY A 178 20.35 0.22 -7.09
CA GLY A 178 21.15 1.36 -6.69
C GLY A 178 21.40 1.41 -5.18
N VAL A 179 22.21 2.37 -4.76
CA VAL A 179 22.54 2.60 -3.35
C VAL A 179 21.58 3.63 -2.76
N SER A 180 21.03 3.31 -1.60
CA SER A 180 20.15 4.22 -0.88
C SER A 180 20.90 5.49 -0.38
N PRO A 181 20.22 6.63 -0.25
CA PRO A 181 20.87 7.92 0.07
C PRO A 181 21.65 7.93 1.39
N THR A 182 21.15 7.29 2.44
CA THR A 182 21.82 7.26 3.75
C THR A 182 22.76 6.05 3.89
N GLY A 183 22.79 5.15 2.90
CA GLY A 183 23.63 3.96 2.88
C GLY A 183 23.16 2.84 3.81
N SER A 184 21.93 2.89 4.31
CA SER A 184 21.32 1.76 5.02
C SER A 184 20.79 0.71 4.02
N GLY A 185 20.21 -0.40 4.50
CA GLY A 185 19.63 -1.40 3.60
C GLY A 185 20.61 -2.44 3.06
N ILE A 186 21.73 -2.68 3.74
CA ILE A 186 22.66 -3.76 3.40
C ILE A 186 21.97 -5.13 3.51
N GLY A 187 21.03 -5.27 4.45
CA GLY A 187 20.26 -6.50 4.68
C GLY A 187 19.13 -6.72 3.66
N GLY A 188 18.76 -5.70 2.92
CA GLY A 188 17.66 -5.71 1.96
C GLY A 188 17.17 -4.31 1.64
N ALA A 189 16.19 -4.22 0.75
CA ALA A 189 15.53 -2.97 0.37
C ALA A 189 14.01 -3.14 0.38
N VAL A 190 13.31 -2.02 0.43
CA VAL A 190 11.85 -1.95 0.24
C VAL A 190 11.56 -0.98 -0.89
N ASN A 191 10.64 -1.37 -1.77
CA ASN A 191 10.12 -0.51 -2.84
C ASN A 191 8.60 -0.41 -2.72
N LEU A 192 8.07 0.80 -2.86
CA LEU A 192 6.65 1.08 -2.81
C LEU A 192 6.12 1.35 -4.22
N GLN A 193 5.12 0.57 -4.64
CA GLN A 193 4.45 0.76 -5.92
C GLN A 193 3.17 1.58 -5.72
N PRO A 194 3.01 2.72 -6.39
CA PRO A 194 1.78 3.50 -6.32
C PRO A 194 0.62 2.84 -7.07
N LYS A 195 -0.59 3.09 -6.61
CA LYS A 195 -1.82 2.68 -7.33
C LYS A 195 -1.94 3.39 -8.66
N ARG A 196 -2.35 2.62 -9.68
CA ARG A 196 -2.71 3.10 -11.01
C ARG A 196 -4.15 2.73 -11.35
N ALA A 197 -4.71 3.39 -12.37
CA ALA A 197 -6.01 2.99 -12.89
C ALA A 197 -5.91 1.67 -13.65
N ASP A 198 -6.76 0.71 -13.26
CA ASP A 198 -6.92 -0.54 -13.99
C ASP A 198 -7.82 -0.36 -15.21
N ASP A 199 -7.86 -1.36 -16.08
CA ASP A 199 -8.73 -1.35 -17.26
C ASP A 199 -10.21 -1.44 -16.87
N VAL A 200 -10.50 -2.01 -15.72
CA VAL A 200 -11.83 -2.03 -15.10
C VAL A 200 -11.98 -0.81 -14.19
N PRO A 201 -12.98 0.04 -14.42
CA PRO A 201 -13.22 1.21 -13.55
C PRO A 201 -13.46 0.82 -12.10
N LEU A 202 -12.78 1.46 -11.19
CA LEU A 202 -12.94 1.28 -9.75
C LEU A 202 -13.64 2.49 -9.12
N ARG A 203 -14.61 2.22 -8.27
CA ARG A 203 -15.26 3.21 -7.39
C ARG A 203 -15.52 2.53 -6.06
N ARG A 204 -14.66 2.77 -5.09
CA ARG A 204 -14.72 2.12 -3.77
C ARG A 204 -14.76 3.17 -2.69
N LEU A 205 -15.73 3.06 -1.82
CA LEU A 205 -15.78 3.75 -0.54
C LEU A 205 -15.72 2.69 0.56
N SER A 206 -14.75 2.83 1.45
CA SER A 206 -14.56 1.95 2.60
C SER A 206 -14.70 2.76 3.89
N THR A 207 -15.29 2.16 4.89
CA THR A 207 -15.32 2.70 6.25
C THR A 207 -14.79 1.63 7.19
N ASP A 208 -13.97 2.02 8.14
CA ASP A 208 -13.39 1.14 9.13
C ASP A 208 -13.61 1.68 10.54
N ILE A 209 -13.70 0.77 11.48
CA ILE A 209 -13.73 1.07 12.91
C ILE A 209 -12.69 0.15 13.56
N SER A 210 -11.74 0.74 14.24
CA SER A 210 -10.74 -0.01 15.00
C SER A 210 -10.95 0.15 16.51
N SER A 211 -10.09 -0.51 17.31
CA SER A 211 -10.16 -0.47 18.77
C SER A 211 -10.26 0.96 19.32
N ASP A 212 -10.94 1.10 20.44
CA ASP A 212 -11.15 2.34 21.18
C ASP A 212 -11.88 3.45 20.40
N GLY A 213 -12.67 3.05 19.37
CA GLY A 213 -13.58 3.94 18.66
C GLY A 213 -12.93 4.80 17.59
N ARG A 214 -11.74 4.45 17.12
CA ARG A 214 -11.13 5.11 15.97
C ARG A 214 -11.89 4.76 14.70
N VAL A 215 -12.30 5.78 13.95
CA VAL A 215 -13.10 5.64 12.71
C VAL A 215 -12.30 6.12 11.52
N GLY A 216 -12.41 5.39 10.42
CA GLY A 216 -11.77 5.71 9.16
C GLY A 216 -12.72 5.70 7.97
N GLU A 217 -12.38 6.50 6.96
CA GLU A 217 -13.03 6.54 5.66
C GLU A 217 -11.96 6.58 4.58
N HIS A 218 -12.12 5.78 3.53
CA HIS A 218 -11.22 5.74 2.37
C HIS A 218 -12.01 5.68 1.07
N LEU A 219 -11.80 6.66 0.19
CA LEU A 219 -12.34 6.73 -1.16
C LEU A 219 -11.23 6.43 -2.15
N ASP A 220 -11.45 5.42 -3.01
CA ASP A 220 -10.54 4.98 -4.06
C ASP A 220 -11.27 4.94 -5.40
N ILE A 221 -10.89 5.83 -6.32
CA ILE A 221 -11.51 5.96 -7.64
C ILE A 221 -10.43 5.82 -8.69
N GLY A 222 -10.63 4.88 -9.62
CA GLY A 222 -9.76 4.66 -10.77
C GLY A 222 -10.55 4.57 -12.06
N GLN A 223 -10.09 5.22 -13.10
CA GLN A 223 -10.72 5.22 -14.42
C GLN A 223 -9.67 5.40 -15.51
N ARG A 224 -9.82 4.61 -16.58
CA ARG A 224 -9.10 4.85 -17.82
C ARG A 224 -10.00 5.50 -18.86
N PHE A 225 -9.40 6.24 -19.79
CA PHE A 225 -10.10 7.00 -20.82
C PHE A 225 -9.22 7.24 -22.06
N GLY A 226 -9.85 7.80 -23.10
CA GLY A 226 -9.23 8.02 -24.42
C GLY A 226 -9.30 6.80 -25.32
N GLU A 227 -8.72 6.90 -26.50
CA GLU A 227 -8.60 5.82 -27.46
C GLU A 227 -7.73 4.70 -26.86
N ASP A 228 -8.16 3.45 -26.96
CA ASP A 228 -7.51 2.27 -26.39
C ASP A 228 -7.26 2.35 -24.87
N ASN A 229 -8.04 3.16 -24.15
CA ASN A 229 -7.86 3.36 -22.70
C ASN A 229 -6.43 3.80 -22.32
N ARG A 230 -5.77 4.58 -23.16
CA ARG A 230 -4.35 4.95 -22.96
C ARG A 230 -4.10 5.84 -21.75
N PHE A 231 -5.06 6.67 -21.34
CA PHE A 231 -4.92 7.54 -20.19
C PHE A 231 -5.56 6.92 -18.94
N GLY A 232 -4.85 6.91 -17.84
CA GLY A 232 -5.33 6.47 -16.54
C GLY A 232 -5.29 7.59 -15.50
N ALA A 233 -6.30 7.63 -14.64
CA ALA A 233 -6.32 8.47 -13.45
C ALA A 233 -6.82 7.68 -12.25
N ARG A 234 -6.11 7.75 -11.14
CA ARG A 234 -6.47 7.15 -9.85
C ARG A 234 -6.40 8.19 -8.76
N VAL A 235 -7.42 8.26 -7.94
CA VAL A 235 -7.50 9.20 -6.81
C VAL A 235 -7.78 8.40 -5.54
N ASN A 236 -7.00 8.66 -4.50
CA ASN A 236 -7.20 8.11 -3.17
C ASN A 236 -7.34 9.24 -2.17
N LEU A 237 -8.39 9.18 -1.36
CA LEU A 237 -8.66 10.09 -0.25
C LEU A 237 -8.90 9.26 0.98
N SER A 238 -8.17 9.49 2.06
CA SER A 238 -8.47 8.84 3.33
C SER A 238 -8.39 9.81 4.50
N GLN A 239 -9.17 9.50 5.52
CA GLN A 239 -9.05 10.16 6.81
C GLN A 239 -9.41 9.16 7.88
N ARG A 240 -8.64 9.15 8.98
CA ARG A 240 -8.90 8.34 10.19
C ARG A 240 -8.70 9.21 11.41
N GLU A 241 -9.53 9.03 12.43
CA GLU A 241 -9.43 9.79 13.68
C GLU A 241 -10.00 9.00 14.85
N GLY A 242 -9.37 9.06 15.99
CA GLY A 242 -9.83 8.49 17.25
C GLY A 242 -8.69 8.03 18.16
N ASP A 243 -9.08 7.40 19.26
CA ASP A 243 -8.14 6.82 20.21
C ASP A 243 -7.60 5.49 19.67
N THR A 244 -6.42 5.10 20.13
CA THR A 244 -5.80 3.82 19.78
C THR A 244 -5.88 2.85 20.95
N GLY A 245 -5.51 1.58 20.74
CA GLY A 245 -5.40 0.61 21.82
C GLY A 245 -4.26 0.87 22.81
N ILE A 246 -3.63 2.03 22.76
CA ILE A 246 -2.56 2.47 23.67
C ILE A 246 -3.15 3.52 24.61
N GLU A 247 -2.87 3.39 25.92
CA GLU A 247 -3.37 4.34 26.92
C GLU A 247 -2.98 5.79 26.60
N ASP A 248 -3.93 6.69 26.67
CA ASP A 248 -3.76 8.14 26.43
C ASP A 248 -3.18 8.50 25.05
N GLU A 249 -3.24 7.57 24.06
CA GLU A 249 -2.83 7.84 22.69
C GLU A 249 -4.03 8.05 21.77
N SER A 250 -4.03 9.16 21.03
CA SER A 250 -5.00 9.41 19.95
C SER A 250 -4.28 9.75 18.65
N GLN A 251 -4.88 9.36 17.53
CA GLN A 251 -4.32 9.57 16.21
C GLN A 251 -5.32 10.19 15.25
N ARG A 252 -4.79 11.04 14.38
CA ARG A 252 -5.51 11.57 13.22
C ARG A 252 -4.61 11.47 12.01
N SER A 253 -5.09 10.81 10.96
CA SER A 253 -4.40 10.73 9.67
C SER A 253 -5.28 11.24 8.54
N LYS A 254 -4.66 11.86 7.53
CA LYS A 254 -5.29 12.28 6.28
C LYS A 254 -4.34 12.02 5.14
N LEU A 255 -4.88 11.54 4.02
CA LEU A 255 -4.13 11.35 2.79
C LEU A 255 -4.95 11.86 1.61
N PHE A 256 -4.27 12.50 0.68
CA PHE A 256 -4.72 12.79 -0.68
C PHE A 256 -3.66 12.33 -1.66
N ALA A 257 -4.01 11.44 -2.57
CA ALA A 257 -3.09 10.98 -3.59
C ALA A 257 -3.76 10.95 -4.96
N VAL A 258 -2.99 11.34 -5.98
CA VAL A 258 -3.38 11.27 -7.40
C VAL A 258 -2.27 10.56 -8.16
N GLY A 259 -2.64 9.52 -8.89
CA GLY A 259 -1.79 8.84 -9.87
C GLY A 259 -2.36 9.05 -11.26
N LEU A 260 -1.52 9.53 -12.17
CA LEU A 260 -1.84 9.68 -13.59
C LEU A 260 -0.91 8.81 -14.40
N ASP A 261 -1.41 8.19 -15.46
CA ASP A 261 -0.56 7.45 -16.37
C ASP A 261 -1.05 7.56 -17.83
N TYR A 262 -0.08 7.41 -18.72
CA TYR A 262 -0.30 7.27 -20.16
C TYR A 262 0.42 6.00 -20.64
N ARG A 263 -0.29 5.14 -21.35
CA ARG A 263 0.20 3.89 -21.96
C ARG A 263 0.12 4.01 -23.48
N GLY A 264 1.24 4.33 -24.10
CA GLY A 264 1.40 4.25 -25.56
C GLY A 264 2.15 2.98 -25.95
N ASP A 265 2.32 2.77 -27.27
CA ASP A 265 2.95 1.55 -27.78
C ASP A 265 4.43 1.46 -27.39
N ALA A 266 5.16 2.56 -27.46
CA ALA A 266 6.57 2.64 -27.08
C ALA A 266 6.81 3.60 -25.89
N LEU A 267 5.93 4.58 -25.67
CA LEU A 267 6.08 5.61 -24.63
C LEU A 267 5.09 5.36 -23.51
N ARG A 268 5.59 5.30 -22.28
CA ARG A 268 4.79 5.27 -21.05
C ARG A 268 5.18 6.44 -20.16
N LEU A 269 4.19 7.14 -19.67
CA LEU A 269 4.39 8.26 -18.75
C LEU A 269 3.58 8.00 -17.48
N SER A 270 4.11 8.37 -16.35
CA SER A 270 3.37 8.36 -15.10
C SER A 270 3.73 9.56 -14.24
N GLY A 271 2.74 10.01 -13.47
CA GLY A 271 2.91 11.11 -12.53
C GLY A 271 2.16 10.81 -11.24
N ASP A 272 2.79 11.10 -10.12
CA ASP A 272 2.26 10.91 -8.78
C ASP A 272 2.31 12.21 -8.01
N PHE A 273 1.25 12.45 -7.27
CA PHE A 273 1.19 13.47 -6.24
C PHE A 273 0.59 12.85 -4.98
N VAL A 274 1.29 12.94 -3.87
CA VAL A 274 0.82 12.44 -2.56
C VAL A 274 1.01 13.54 -1.53
N TYR A 275 -0.05 13.82 -0.79
CA TYR A 275 -0.04 14.65 0.40
C TYR A 275 -0.55 13.82 1.57
N GLN A 276 0.22 13.74 2.64
CA GLN A 276 -0.22 13.08 3.87
C GLN A 276 0.01 14.00 5.07
N LYS A 277 -0.89 13.89 6.05
CA LYS A 277 -0.76 14.57 7.33
C LYS A 277 -1.18 13.64 8.45
N GLN A 278 -0.33 13.53 9.46
CA GLN A 278 -0.58 12.68 10.62
C GLN A 278 -0.32 13.47 11.89
N ARG A 279 -1.19 13.27 12.87
CA ARG A 279 -1.02 13.80 14.21
C ARG A 279 -1.22 12.67 15.21
N ILE A 280 -0.25 12.52 16.09
CA ILE A 280 -0.27 11.55 17.19
C ILE A 280 -0.11 12.33 18.48
N ASN A 281 -1.09 12.24 19.36
CA ASN A 281 -1.01 12.82 20.71
C ASN A 281 -0.71 11.68 21.67
N GLY A 282 0.15 11.91 22.66
CA GLY A 282 0.54 10.88 23.62
C GLY A 282 1.22 9.66 23.00
N GLY A 283 1.83 9.81 21.81
CA GLY A 283 2.40 8.68 21.08
C GLY A 283 3.45 7.93 21.89
N ARG A 284 3.35 6.59 21.91
CA ARG A 284 4.24 5.72 22.67
C ARG A 284 5.68 5.81 22.19
N ASN A 285 6.57 6.19 23.09
CA ASN A 285 8.01 6.30 22.82
C ASN A 285 8.72 4.96 22.94
N SER A 286 9.90 4.85 22.31
CA SER A 286 10.83 3.74 22.56
C SER A 286 11.41 3.85 23.96
N VAL A 287 11.48 2.72 24.64
CA VAL A 287 12.08 2.61 25.97
C VAL A 287 13.42 1.89 25.83
N PHE A 288 14.46 2.49 26.39
CA PHE A 288 15.79 1.91 26.42
C PHE A 288 16.10 1.40 27.84
N THR A 289 16.64 0.21 27.95
CA THR A 289 16.97 -0.40 29.24
C THR A 289 18.13 0.30 29.96
N GLY A 290 18.86 1.16 29.29
CA GLY A 290 19.95 1.94 29.85
C GLY A 290 21.02 1.06 30.53
N THR A 291 21.26 1.31 31.82
CA THR A 291 22.22 0.56 32.65
C THR A 291 21.60 -0.59 33.42
N ALA A 292 20.42 -1.08 33.05
CA ALA A 292 19.77 -2.20 33.71
C ALA A 292 20.67 -3.45 33.72
N THR A 293 20.80 -4.07 34.87
CA THR A 293 21.61 -5.29 35.05
C THR A 293 20.81 -6.58 34.83
N HIS A 294 19.51 -6.47 34.63
CA HIS A 294 18.59 -7.57 34.33
C HIS A 294 17.59 -7.13 33.25
N ILE A 295 17.01 -8.10 32.58
CA ILE A 295 15.93 -7.84 31.61
C ILE A 295 14.68 -7.48 32.41
N PRO A 296 14.10 -6.28 32.24
CA PRO A 296 12.85 -5.89 32.91
C PRO A 296 11.70 -6.78 32.45
N ASP A 297 10.67 -6.89 33.29
CA ASP A 297 9.43 -7.53 32.89
C ASP A 297 8.79 -6.78 31.73
N ALA A 298 8.16 -7.54 30.81
CA ALA A 298 7.44 -6.93 29.68
C ALA A 298 6.25 -6.13 30.21
N PRO A 299 6.07 -4.87 29.78
CA PRO A 299 4.88 -4.11 30.11
C PRO A 299 3.64 -4.72 29.47
N THR A 300 2.44 -4.30 29.94
CA THR A 300 1.18 -4.60 29.24
C THR A 300 1.19 -3.99 27.85
N ALA A 301 0.43 -4.58 26.91
CA ALA A 301 0.45 -4.17 25.51
C ALA A 301 -0.05 -2.74 25.27
N ASP A 302 -0.94 -2.27 26.14
CA ASP A 302 -1.57 -0.95 26.13
C ASP A 302 -0.77 0.13 26.88
N ASN A 303 0.24 -0.25 27.65
CA ASN A 303 1.01 0.67 28.49
C ASN A 303 1.70 1.77 27.69
N ASN A 304 1.61 3.00 28.15
CA ASN A 304 2.20 4.18 27.54
C ASN A 304 3.12 4.93 28.52
N TYR A 305 4.37 5.08 28.15
CA TYR A 305 5.34 5.86 28.92
C TYR A 305 5.49 7.31 28.43
N ALA A 306 4.74 7.68 27.40
CA ALA A 306 4.79 9.04 26.88
C ALA A 306 4.07 10.01 27.80
N PRO A 307 4.56 11.25 27.97
CA PRO A 307 3.80 12.30 28.64
C PRO A 307 2.52 12.60 27.87
N SER A 308 1.38 12.74 28.58
CA SER A 308 0.07 13.03 27.99
C SER A 308 0.02 14.32 27.16
N TRP A 309 0.94 15.25 27.42
CA TRP A 309 1.08 16.51 26.67
C TRP A 309 1.92 16.38 25.38
N SER A 310 2.56 15.23 25.16
CA SER A 310 3.40 15.04 23.97
C SER A 310 2.56 14.95 22.70
N SER A 311 3.07 15.46 21.60
CA SER A 311 2.43 15.31 20.29
C SER A 311 3.45 15.31 19.17
N THR A 312 3.16 14.53 18.15
CA THR A 312 3.92 14.47 16.89
C THR A 312 3.01 14.91 15.76
N ASN A 313 3.44 15.89 14.95
CA ASN A 313 2.76 16.31 13.73
C ASN A 313 3.69 16.06 12.56
N LEU A 314 3.23 15.26 11.62
CA LEU A 314 3.94 14.91 10.39
C LEU A 314 3.13 15.43 9.21
N GLU A 315 3.80 16.11 8.27
CA GLU A 315 3.17 16.62 7.06
C GLU A 315 4.16 16.48 5.91
N ASP A 316 3.78 15.68 4.93
CA ASP A 316 4.64 15.30 3.83
C ASP A 316 3.94 15.53 2.50
N THR A 317 4.69 16.03 1.53
CA THR A 317 4.23 16.17 0.14
C THR A 317 5.26 15.56 -0.79
N LEU A 318 4.79 14.69 -1.67
CA LEU A 318 5.60 14.00 -2.65
C LEU A 318 5.05 14.28 -4.04
N GLY A 319 5.94 14.57 -4.99
CA GLY A 319 5.63 14.62 -6.41
C GLY A 319 6.67 13.84 -7.19
N MET A 320 6.23 13.01 -8.14
CA MET A 320 7.10 12.22 -9.02
C MET A 320 6.57 12.23 -10.44
N LEU A 321 7.48 12.32 -11.40
CA LEU A 321 7.21 12.08 -12.80
C LEU A 321 8.16 11.00 -13.30
N ARG A 322 7.65 10.07 -14.10
CA ARG A 322 8.45 9.01 -14.71
C ARG A 322 8.06 8.85 -16.17
N ALA A 323 9.07 8.73 -17.02
CA ALA A 323 8.92 8.42 -18.43
C ALA A 323 9.71 7.17 -18.77
N GLU A 324 9.13 6.28 -19.57
CA GLU A 324 9.76 5.08 -20.10
C GLU A 324 9.55 5.05 -21.59
N TYR A 325 10.60 4.70 -22.34
CA TYR A 325 10.57 4.61 -23.79
C TYR A 325 11.26 3.33 -24.26
N ASP A 326 10.53 2.47 -24.95
CA ASP A 326 11.07 1.25 -25.54
C ASP A 326 11.81 1.59 -26.83
N LEU A 327 13.13 1.48 -26.78
CA LEU A 327 14.01 1.67 -27.93
C LEU A 327 13.88 0.50 -28.92
N ASN A 328 13.66 -0.69 -28.42
CA ASN A 328 13.38 -1.94 -29.12
C ASN A 328 12.92 -3.00 -28.12
N ASP A 329 12.67 -4.23 -28.57
CA ASP A 329 12.15 -5.34 -27.75
C ASP A 329 13.04 -5.72 -26.54
N ASN A 330 14.30 -5.28 -26.51
CA ASN A 330 15.26 -5.65 -25.47
C ASN A 330 15.76 -4.47 -24.64
N TRP A 331 15.46 -3.24 -25.05
CA TRP A 331 15.99 -2.03 -24.40
C TRP A 331 14.90 -1.01 -24.13
N THR A 332 14.72 -0.68 -22.88
CA THR A 332 13.87 0.41 -22.41
C THR A 332 14.72 1.49 -21.74
N ALA A 333 14.63 2.71 -22.21
CA ALA A 333 15.19 3.87 -21.53
C ALA A 333 14.16 4.44 -20.55
N TYR A 334 14.58 4.87 -19.38
CA TYR A 334 13.70 5.54 -18.43
C TYR A 334 14.35 6.74 -17.77
N ALA A 335 13.52 7.70 -17.34
CA ALA A 335 13.90 8.87 -16.54
C ALA A 335 12.81 9.13 -15.48
N ALA A 336 13.22 9.54 -14.29
CA ALA A 336 12.30 9.92 -13.22
C ALA A 336 12.86 11.15 -12.47
#